data_cb473563982158397bba0b353bbb52d2
#
_entry.id   cb473563982158397bba0b353bbb52d2
#
_cell.length_a   1.000
_cell.length_b   1.000
_cell.length_c   1.000
_cell.angle_alpha   90.00
_cell.angle_beta   90.00
_cell.angle_gamma   90.00
#
_symmetry.space_group_name_H-M   'P 1'
#
loop_
_entity.id
_entity.type
_entity.pdbx_description
1 polymer ?
#
loop_
_entity_poly.entity_id
_entity_poly.type
_entity_poly.pdbx_seq_one_letter_code
_entity_poly.pdbx_strand_id
1 'polypeptide(L)'
;MFKKIAIGCGLAVLVTGVAAGGFAYYAYRQVSATFGQFAVLNEAPELEKSVRNQNAYVPPASEELSEAQVEKLVKVQADVRKRLGDRMAAFEAQYQALLAKDEPSLSDGPKVLQAYADLASTWIDAKRAQVEALNVTGLSLEEYRWIRNQSYRALGQPFVDMDVSKILKNARSGLQSGIGELRGSLGPDGPAANQERIAKFKKVLEENLALASFGL
;
A
#
# COMPACT_ATOMS: atom_id res chain seq x y z
N MET A 1 21.52 -4.56 4.90
CA MET A 1 20.18 -4.39 5.52
C MET A 1 19.65 -2.96 5.44
N PHE A 2 20.49 -1.92 5.49
CA PHE A 2 20.09 -0.51 5.44
C PHE A 2 19.55 0.00 4.08
N LYS A 3 19.86 -0.67 2.97
CA LYS A 3 19.52 -0.22 1.60
C LYS A 3 18.02 -0.21 1.26
N LYS A 4 17.22 -1.08 1.91
CA LYS A 4 15.78 -1.20 1.63
C LYS A 4 14.92 -0.13 2.33
N ILE A 5 15.49 0.59 3.30
CA ILE A 5 14.82 1.65 4.07
C ILE A 5 14.78 2.98 3.31
N ALA A 6 15.74 3.20 2.40
CA ALA A 6 15.86 4.45 1.62
C ALA A 6 14.69 4.67 0.63
N ILE A 7 14.02 3.60 0.21
CA ILE A 7 12.96 3.66 -0.81
C ILE A 7 11.68 4.28 -0.25
N GLY A 8 11.33 3.97 1.01
CA GLY A 8 10.21 4.62 1.70
C GLY A 8 10.44 6.13 1.89
N CYS A 9 11.69 6.52 2.14
CA CYS A 9 12.08 7.93 2.21
C CYS A 9 11.97 8.65 0.86
N GLY A 10 12.28 7.97 -0.26
CA GLY A 10 12.19 8.55 -1.59
C GLY A 10 10.77 8.95 -1.97
N LEU A 11 9.77 8.13 -1.63
CA LEU A 11 8.36 8.42 -1.90
C LEU A 11 7.86 9.59 -1.05
N ALA A 12 8.22 9.60 0.22
CA ALA A 12 7.84 10.67 1.13
C ALA A 12 8.56 11.99 0.81
N VAL A 13 9.83 11.95 0.41
CA VAL A 13 10.60 13.14 -0.01
C VAL A 13 10.09 13.67 -1.34
N LEU A 14 9.62 12.85 -2.28
CA LEU A 14 8.95 13.32 -3.50
C LEU A 14 7.62 14.02 -3.19
N VAL A 15 6.84 13.50 -2.27
CA VAL A 15 5.56 14.13 -1.85
C VAL A 15 5.80 15.39 -1.00
N THR A 16 6.84 15.40 -0.15
CA THR A 16 7.16 16.57 0.70
C THR A 16 8.16 17.54 0.07
N GLY A 17 9.09 17.09 -0.75
CA GLY A 17 10.07 17.94 -1.43
C GLY A 17 9.44 18.85 -2.49
N VAL A 18 8.33 18.41 -3.05
CA VAL A 18 7.51 19.25 -3.95
C VAL A 18 6.79 20.37 -3.19
N ALA A 19 6.53 20.17 -1.88
CA ALA A 19 5.95 21.21 -1.01
C ALA A 19 6.98 22.29 -0.58
N ALA A 20 8.28 22.01 -0.69
CA ALA A 20 9.34 22.90 -0.14
C ALA A 20 9.94 23.88 -1.15
N GLY A 21 9.24 24.24 -2.19
CA GLY A 21 9.48 25.46 -2.93
C GLY A 21 10.85 25.66 -3.59
N GLY A 22 10.91 25.65 -4.90
CA GLY A 22 12.02 26.30 -5.57
C GLY A 22 12.47 25.77 -6.92
N PHE A 23 11.85 24.74 -7.45
CA PHE A 23 12.10 24.35 -8.84
C PHE A 23 11.11 25.08 -9.75
N ALA A 24 11.42 26.35 -9.92
CA ALA A 24 10.58 27.31 -10.61
C ALA A 24 10.32 26.97 -12.08
N TYR A 25 9.11 27.27 -12.48
CA TYR A 25 8.55 27.56 -13.80
C TYR A 25 8.73 26.54 -14.94
N TYR A 26 9.88 25.95 -15.20
CA TYR A 26 10.05 24.94 -16.27
C TYR A 26 9.55 23.56 -15.81
N ALA A 27 9.82 23.19 -14.58
CA ALA A 27 9.24 22.03 -13.93
C ALA A 27 7.72 22.21 -13.75
N TYR A 28 7.24 23.43 -13.47
CA TYR A 28 5.83 23.72 -13.20
C TYR A 28 4.89 23.29 -14.36
N ARG A 29 5.27 23.47 -15.60
CA ARG A 29 4.43 23.12 -16.76
C ARG A 29 4.40 21.61 -17.06
N GLN A 30 5.49 20.89 -16.89
CA GLN A 30 5.51 19.42 -16.99
C GLN A 30 4.94 18.78 -15.72
N VAL A 31 5.28 19.32 -14.58
CA VAL A 31 4.83 18.90 -13.27
C VAL A 31 3.30 19.08 -13.10
N SER A 32 2.72 20.19 -13.56
CA SER A 32 1.26 20.40 -13.46
C SER A 32 0.43 19.40 -14.26
N ALA A 33 0.90 18.97 -15.44
CA ALA A 33 0.24 17.93 -16.22
C ALA A 33 0.30 16.57 -15.51
N THR A 34 1.42 16.27 -14.88
CA THR A 34 1.61 15.02 -14.13
C THR A 34 0.89 15.04 -12.77
N PHE A 35 0.85 16.20 -12.09
CA PHE A 35 0.04 16.35 -10.88
C PHE A 35 -1.45 16.13 -11.11
N GLY A 36 -1.97 16.46 -12.29
CA GLY A 36 -3.34 16.11 -12.68
C GLY A 36 -3.62 14.61 -12.58
N GLN A 37 -2.63 13.76 -12.88
CA GLN A 37 -2.78 12.31 -12.79
C GLN A 37 -2.84 11.81 -11.34
N PHE A 38 -2.20 12.50 -10.39
CA PHE A 38 -2.34 12.19 -8.96
C PHE A 38 -3.67 12.65 -8.36
N ALA A 39 -4.44 13.50 -9.07
CA ALA A 39 -5.75 13.93 -8.63
C ALA A 39 -6.70 12.72 -8.44
N VAL A 40 -6.48 11.63 -9.18
CA VAL A 40 -7.22 10.37 -9.02
C VAL A 40 -7.12 9.82 -7.60
N LEU A 41 -6.01 10.02 -6.91
CA LEU A 41 -5.84 9.58 -5.51
C LEU A 41 -6.78 10.30 -4.53
N ASN A 42 -7.35 11.45 -4.93
CA ASN A 42 -8.35 12.14 -4.12
C ASN A 42 -9.65 11.35 -3.98
N GLU A 43 -9.88 10.35 -4.82
CA GLU A 43 -11.03 9.46 -4.73
C GLU A 43 -10.91 8.45 -3.55
N ALA A 44 -9.68 8.18 -3.09
CA ALA A 44 -9.44 7.14 -2.09
C ALA A 44 -10.25 7.31 -0.80
N PRO A 45 -10.38 8.52 -0.19
CA PRO A 45 -11.18 8.70 1.01
C PRO A 45 -12.68 8.42 0.79
N GLU A 46 -13.21 8.75 -0.37
CA GLU A 46 -14.62 8.50 -0.68
C GLU A 46 -14.85 7.00 -0.95
N LEU A 47 -13.91 6.32 -1.59
CA LEU A 47 -13.94 4.88 -1.74
C LEU A 47 -13.92 4.18 -0.37
N GLU A 48 -13.08 4.62 0.55
CA GLU A 48 -13.02 4.05 1.91
C GLU A 48 -14.33 4.25 2.68
N LYS A 49 -14.99 5.40 2.53
CA LYS A 49 -16.31 5.65 3.11
C LYS A 49 -17.41 4.76 2.52
N SER A 50 -17.24 4.25 1.31
CA SER A 50 -18.19 3.36 0.66
C SER A 50 -18.10 1.90 1.12
N VAL A 51 -17.15 1.55 1.97
CA VAL A 51 -17.17 0.26 2.69
C VAL A 51 -18.39 0.23 3.60
N ARG A 52 -19.23 -0.79 3.48
CA ARG A 52 -20.50 -0.88 4.22
C ARG A 52 -20.29 -1.07 5.73
N ASN A 53 -19.31 -1.90 6.08
CA ASN A 53 -18.96 -2.13 7.47
C ASN A 53 -18.00 -1.04 7.94
N GLN A 54 -18.52 -0.02 8.60
CA GLN A 54 -17.75 1.09 9.19
C GLN A 54 -17.51 0.89 10.69
N ASN A 55 -17.79 -0.31 11.23
CA ASN A 55 -17.56 -0.57 12.64
C ASN A 55 -16.07 -0.55 12.95
N ALA A 56 -15.72 0.07 14.08
CA ALA A 56 -14.38 -0.01 14.62
C ALA A 56 -14.04 -1.48 14.92
N TYR A 57 -12.83 -1.87 14.58
CA TYR A 57 -12.35 -3.21 14.86
C TYR A 57 -11.45 -3.23 16.10
N VAL A 58 -11.79 -4.09 17.03
CA VAL A 58 -10.98 -4.33 18.23
C VAL A 58 -10.28 -5.67 18.06
N PRO A 59 -8.94 -5.67 17.89
CA PRO A 59 -8.17 -6.90 17.79
C PRO A 59 -8.31 -7.76 19.04
N PRO A 60 -8.27 -9.10 18.94
CA PRO A 60 -8.22 -9.95 20.12
C PRO A 60 -6.93 -9.70 20.90
N ALA A 61 -7.01 -9.81 22.23
CA ALA A 61 -5.86 -9.61 23.13
C ALA A 61 -4.69 -10.57 22.85
N SER A 62 -4.97 -11.75 22.27
CA SER A 62 -3.95 -12.72 21.84
C SER A 62 -3.22 -12.33 20.56
N GLU A 63 -3.70 -11.32 19.82
CA GLU A 63 -3.27 -10.96 18.46
C GLU A 63 -3.28 -12.12 17.44
N GLU A 64 -4.01 -13.18 17.78
CA GLU A 64 -4.11 -14.35 16.91
C GLU A 64 -5.14 -14.17 15.80
N LEU A 65 -4.73 -14.56 14.60
CA LEU A 65 -5.62 -14.67 13.44
C LEU A 65 -6.54 -15.89 13.56
N SER A 66 -7.76 -15.78 13.11
CA SER A 66 -8.55 -16.95 12.76
C SER A 66 -8.29 -17.37 11.32
N GLU A 67 -8.47 -18.65 11.03
CA GLU A 67 -8.35 -19.16 9.65
C GLU A 67 -9.35 -18.47 8.71
N ALA A 68 -10.59 -18.26 9.16
CA ALA A 68 -11.63 -17.57 8.41
C ALA A 68 -11.23 -16.12 8.05
N GLN A 69 -10.45 -15.45 8.89
CA GLN A 69 -9.94 -14.11 8.58
C GLN A 69 -8.89 -14.16 7.47
N VAL A 70 -7.97 -15.14 7.51
CA VAL A 70 -6.99 -15.30 6.45
C VAL A 70 -7.66 -15.68 5.12
N GLU A 71 -8.68 -16.54 5.13
CA GLU A 71 -9.47 -16.87 3.95
C GLU A 71 -10.14 -15.61 3.33
N LYS A 72 -10.72 -14.77 4.16
CA LYS A 72 -11.31 -13.49 3.69
C LYS A 72 -10.25 -12.56 3.10
N LEU A 73 -9.07 -12.44 3.72
CA LEU A 73 -7.95 -11.67 3.17
C LEU A 73 -7.58 -12.15 1.77
N VAL A 74 -7.32 -13.46 1.64
CA VAL A 74 -6.96 -14.08 0.36
C VAL A 74 -8.03 -13.87 -0.69
N LYS A 75 -9.32 -13.99 -0.29
CA LYS A 75 -10.43 -13.72 -1.19
C LYS A 75 -10.46 -12.28 -1.68
N VAL A 76 -10.30 -11.29 -0.79
CA VAL A 76 -10.24 -9.88 -1.17
C VAL A 76 -9.09 -9.64 -2.14
N GLN A 77 -7.90 -10.15 -1.85
CA GLN A 77 -6.74 -9.98 -2.72
C GLN A 77 -6.92 -10.69 -4.08
N ALA A 78 -7.58 -11.84 -4.12
CA ALA A 78 -7.91 -12.52 -5.37
C ALA A 78 -8.88 -11.71 -6.23
N ASP A 79 -9.89 -11.08 -5.63
CA ASP A 79 -10.85 -10.22 -6.33
C ASP A 79 -10.14 -8.96 -6.89
N VAL A 80 -9.21 -8.36 -6.12
CA VAL A 80 -8.36 -7.25 -6.60
C VAL A 80 -7.49 -7.68 -7.77
N ARG A 81 -6.78 -8.82 -7.65
CA ARG A 81 -5.93 -9.36 -8.72
C ARG A 81 -6.73 -9.63 -9.99
N LYS A 82 -7.91 -10.22 -9.84
CA LYS A 82 -8.84 -10.47 -10.96
C LYS A 82 -9.25 -9.16 -11.65
N ARG A 83 -9.54 -8.11 -10.91
CA ARG A 83 -9.92 -6.80 -11.46
C ARG A 83 -8.78 -6.14 -12.21
N LEU A 84 -7.56 -6.26 -11.71
CA LEU A 84 -6.37 -5.71 -12.36
C LEU A 84 -6.04 -6.48 -13.66
N GLY A 85 -6.31 -7.79 -13.72
CA GLY A 85 -6.03 -8.61 -14.90
C GLY A 85 -4.58 -8.45 -15.37
N ASP A 86 -4.39 -8.15 -16.65
CA ASP A 86 -3.07 -7.99 -17.26
C ASP A 86 -2.25 -6.83 -16.64
N ARG A 87 -2.92 -5.83 -16.04
CA ARG A 87 -2.23 -4.73 -15.32
C ARG A 87 -1.52 -5.18 -14.04
N MET A 88 -1.87 -6.38 -13.52
CA MET A 88 -1.21 -6.91 -12.33
C MET A 88 0.29 -7.14 -12.56
N ALA A 89 0.67 -7.67 -13.72
CA ALA A 89 2.08 -7.86 -14.06
C ALA A 89 2.85 -6.54 -14.12
N ALA A 90 2.25 -5.51 -14.70
CA ALA A 90 2.84 -4.17 -14.73
C ALA A 90 2.96 -3.57 -13.32
N PHE A 91 1.95 -3.76 -12.48
CA PHE A 91 1.96 -3.33 -11.08
C PHE A 91 3.08 -4.01 -10.27
N GLU A 92 3.24 -5.32 -10.41
CA GLU A 92 4.32 -6.09 -9.79
C GLU A 92 5.71 -5.66 -10.28
N ALA A 93 5.86 -5.45 -11.60
CA ALA A 93 7.12 -4.98 -12.18
C ALA A 93 7.52 -3.60 -11.65
N GLN A 94 6.56 -2.68 -11.52
CA GLN A 94 6.79 -1.36 -10.92
C GLN A 94 7.16 -1.46 -9.43
N TYR A 95 6.51 -2.34 -8.68
CA TYR A 95 6.86 -2.62 -7.29
C TYR A 95 8.30 -3.14 -7.17
N GLN A 96 8.71 -4.10 -8.01
CA GLN A 96 10.09 -4.62 -8.01
C GLN A 96 11.10 -3.53 -8.42
N ALA A 97 10.76 -2.68 -9.37
CA ALA A 97 11.61 -1.55 -9.76
C ALA A 97 11.79 -0.54 -8.63
N LEU A 98 10.76 -0.32 -7.79
CA LEU A 98 10.85 0.51 -6.59
C LEU A 98 11.78 -0.11 -5.54
N LEU A 99 11.72 -1.44 -5.36
CA LEU A 99 12.57 -2.16 -4.41
C LEU A 99 14.04 -2.21 -4.86
N ALA A 100 14.30 -2.20 -6.17
CA ALA A 100 15.64 -2.36 -6.74
C ALA A 100 16.46 -1.05 -6.78
N LYS A 101 15.82 0.12 -6.72
CA LYS A 101 16.50 1.41 -6.78
C LYS A 101 17.13 1.78 -5.45
N ASP A 102 18.45 1.90 -5.43
CA ASP A 102 19.22 2.36 -4.26
C ASP A 102 19.06 3.86 -3.99
N GLU A 103 18.96 4.71 -5.02
CA GLU A 103 18.59 6.14 -4.95
C GLU A 103 18.15 6.62 -6.35
N PRO A 104 17.01 7.33 -6.49
CA PRO A 104 16.66 7.95 -7.77
C PRO A 104 17.58 9.15 -8.05
N SER A 105 18.21 9.16 -9.22
CA SER A 105 18.94 10.32 -9.72
C SER A 105 17.98 11.45 -10.04
N LEU A 106 18.37 12.70 -9.80
CA LEU A 106 17.58 13.89 -10.18
C LEU A 106 17.26 13.96 -11.68
N SER A 107 18.09 13.35 -12.53
CA SER A 107 17.86 13.24 -13.97
C SER A 107 16.74 12.28 -14.36
N ASP A 108 16.37 11.34 -13.48
CA ASP A 108 15.29 10.37 -13.71
C ASP A 108 13.91 10.92 -13.28
N GLY A 109 13.87 12.11 -12.71
CA GLY A 109 12.68 12.71 -12.11
C GLY A 109 11.39 12.61 -12.94
N PRO A 110 11.36 13.01 -14.23
CA PRO A 110 10.16 12.92 -15.05
C PRO A 110 9.68 11.48 -15.29
N LYS A 111 10.59 10.53 -15.53
CA LYS A 111 10.24 9.12 -15.77
C LYS A 111 9.74 8.44 -14.50
N VAL A 112 10.38 8.75 -13.39
CA VAL A 112 9.96 8.26 -12.06
C VAL A 112 8.57 8.79 -11.75
N LEU A 113 8.32 10.08 -11.97
CA LEU A 113 7.03 10.71 -11.71
C LEU A 113 5.92 10.11 -12.60
N GLN A 114 6.19 9.83 -13.87
CA GLN A 114 5.23 9.15 -14.76
C GLN A 114 4.91 7.74 -14.26
N ALA A 115 5.92 6.96 -13.90
CA ALA A 115 5.72 5.62 -13.34
C ALA A 115 4.84 5.62 -12.08
N TYR A 116 5.02 6.62 -11.21
CA TYR A 116 4.16 6.80 -10.04
C TYR A 116 2.73 7.22 -10.40
N ALA A 117 2.54 8.03 -11.43
CA ALA A 117 1.22 8.42 -11.87
C ALA A 117 0.44 7.23 -12.46
N ASP A 118 1.10 6.39 -13.26
CA ASP A 118 0.53 5.16 -13.79
C ASP A 118 0.18 4.17 -12.66
N LEU A 119 1.05 4.08 -11.66
CA LEU A 119 0.81 3.29 -10.47
C LEU A 119 -0.39 3.80 -9.66
N ALA A 120 -0.53 5.13 -9.54
CA ALA A 120 -1.64 5.77 -8.84
C ALA A 120 -3.00 5.42 -9.47
N SER A 121 -3.09 5.47 -10.78
CA SER A 121 -4.31 5.09 -11.52
C SER A 121 -4.65 3.61 -11.29
N THR A 122 -3.67 2.73 -11.44
CA THR A 122 -3.85 1.29 -11.20
C THR A 122 -4.21 1.01 -9.74
N TRP A 123 -3.61 1.73 -8.81
CA TRP A 123 -3.92 1.60 -7.38
C TRP A 123 -5.36 2.00 -7.05
N ILE A 124 -5.88 3.09 -7.63
CA ILE A 124 -7.29 3.48 -7.42
C ILE A 124 -8.26 2.42 -7.96
N ASP A 125 -7.99 1.83 -9.12
CA ASP A 125 -8.81 0.74 -9.65
C ASP A 125 -8.75 -0.50 -8.75
N ALA A 126 -7.57 -0.82 -8.22
CA ALA A 126 -7.40 -1.88 -7.24
C ALA A 126 -8.14 -1.56 -5.92
N LYS A 127 -8.13 -0.29 -5.49
CA LYS A 127 -8.85 0.16 -4.30
C LYS A 127 -10.36 0.04 -4.45
N ARG A 128 -10.90 0.34 -5.63
CA ARG A 128 -12.33 0.10 -5.93
C ARG A 128 -12.69 -1.39 -5.81
N ALA A 129 -11.86 -2.26 -6.41
CA ALA A 129 -12.05 -3.70 -6.28
C ALA A 129 -11.94 -4.19 -4.84
N GLN A 130 -10.99 -3.64 -4.07
CA GLN A 130 -10.87 -3.94 -2.64
C GLN A 130 -12.14 -3.58 -1.88
N VAL A 131 -12.69 -2.39 -2.09
CA VAL A 131 -13.93 -1.94 -1.43
C VAL A 131 -15.11 -2.84 -1.80
N GLU A 132 -15.25 -3.20 -3.07
CA GLU A 132 -16.29 -4.15 -3.53
C GLU A 132 -16.14 -5.50 -2.81
N ALA A 133 -14.91 -6.03 -2.72
CA ALA A 133 -14.63 -7.30 -2.05
C ALA A 133 -14.81 -7.24 -0.52
N LEU A 134 -14.47 -6.11 0.12
CA LEU A 134 -14.76 -5.88 1.54
C LEU A 134 -16.28 -5.90 1.80
N ASN A 135 -17.05 -5.28 0.92
CA ASN A 135 -18.51 -5.28 1.01
C ASN A 135 -19.15 -6.68 0.83
N VAL A 136 -18.50 -7.55 0.05
CA VAL A 136 -18.92 -8.95 -0.12
C VAL A 136 -18.53 -9.81 1.09
N THR A 137 -17.32 -9.61 1.62
CA THR A 137 -16.80 -10.40 2.75
C THR A 137 -17.29 -9.93 4.11
N GLY A 138 -17.91 -8.73 4.17
CA GLY A 138 -18.41 -8.11 5.40
C GLY A 138 -17.31 -7.55 6.32
N LEU A 139 -16.05 -7.48 5.85
CA LEU A 139 -14.95 -6.90 6.61
C LEU A 139 -15.06 -5.37 6.67
N SER A 140 -14.70 -4.79 7.81
CA SER A 140 -14.37 -3.38 7.86
C SER A 140 -12.96 -3.15 7.30
N LEU A 141 -12.66 -1.92 6.89
CA LEU A 141 -11.32 -1.58 6.40
C LEU A 141 -10.26 -1.74 7.50
N GLU A 142 -10.62 -1.44 8.76
CA GLU A 142 -9.73 -1.59 9.91
C GLU A 142 -9.43 -3.06 10.19
N GLU A 143 -10.46 -3.92 10.18
CA GLU A 143 -10.28 -5.36 10.35
C GLU A 143 -9.41 -5.93 9.23
N TYR A 144 -9.67 -5.56 7.97
CA TYR A 144 -8.87 -5.98 6.83
C TYR A 144 -7.39 -5.59 6.98
N ARG A 145 -7.12 -4.33 7.36
CA ARG A 145 -5.75 -3.84 7.59
C ARG A 145 -5.05 -4.63 8.69
N TRP A 146 -5.75 -4.92 9.77
CA TRP A 146 -5.20 -5.71 10.87
C TRP A 146 -4.88 -7.14 10.41
N ILE A 147 -5.81 -7.83 9.75
CA ILE A 147 -5.61 -9.19 9.22
C ILE A 147 -4.42 -9.22 8.27
N ARG A 148 -4.36 -8.29 7.32
CA ARG A 148 -3.26 -8.15 6.37
C ARG A 148 -1.93 -8.02 7.12
N ASN A 149 -1.83 -7.07 8.02
CA ASN A 149 -0.60 -6.82 8.74
C ASN A 149 -0.15 -8.04 9.56
N GLN A 150 -1.05 -8.69 10.28
CA GLN A 150 -0.72 -9.89 11.04
C GLN A 150 -0.31 -11.06 10.14
N SER A 151 -1.00 -11.26 9.01
CA SER A 151 -0.66 -12.33 8.05
C SER A 151 0.72 -12.15 7.45
N TYR A 152 1.06 -10.94 7.00
CA TYR A 152 2.35 -10.67 6.37
C TYR A 152 3.51 -10.59 7.37
N ARG A 153 3.27 -10.19 8.62
CA ARG A 153 4.24 -10.33 9.72
C ARG A 153 4.54 -11.82 9.99
N ALA A 154 3.51 -12.65 10.03
CA ALA A 154 3.67 -14.09 10.25
C ALA A 154 4.41 -14.81 9.11
N LEU A 155 4.40 -14.29 7.89
CA LEU A 155 5.21 -14.78 6.77
C LEU A 155 6.72 -14.66 7.03
N GLY A 156 7.14 -13.81 7.97
CA GLY A 156 8.55 -13.58 8.26
C GLY A 156 9.32 -12.87 7.14
N GLN A 157 8.61 -12.32 6.15
CA GLN A 157 9.22 -11.54 5.08
C GLN A 157 9.22 -10.05 5.41
N PRO A 158 10.21 -9.28 4.92
CA PRO A 158 10.19 -7.83 5.08
C PRO A 158 8.94 -7.27 4.38
N PHE A 159 8.01 -6.82 5.17
CA PHE A 159 6.77 -6.21 4.72
C PHE A 159 6.81 -4.72 5.04
N VAL A 160 6.73 -3.89 4.02
CA VAL A 160 6.66 -2.43 4.17
C VAL A 160 5.22 -2.01 3.90
N ASP A 161 4.52 -1.58 4.93
CA ASP A 161 3.15 -1.05 4.78
C ASP A 161 3.21 0.35 4.18
N MET A 162 3.15 0.44 2.85
CA MET A 162 3.01 1.67 2.09
C MET A 162 1.53 2.00 1.86
N ASP A 163 0.70 1.94 2.89
CA ASP A 163 -0.73 2.28 2.74
C ASP A 163 -0.86 3.72 2.22
N VAL A 164 -1.13 3.83 0.91
CA VAL A 164 -1.23 5.11 0.19
C VAL A 164 -2.29 6.00 0.83
N SER A 165 -3.36 5.45 1.38
CA SER A 165 -4.40 6.21 2.07
C SER A 165 -3.87 6.89 3.34
N LYS A 166 -3.02 6.20 4.11
CA LYS A 166 -2.36 6.78 5.29
C LYS A 166 -1.38 7.88 4.89
N ILE A 167 -0.57 7.62 3.85
CA ILE A 167 0.39 8.61 3.32
C ILE A 167 -0.34 9.89 2.90
N LEU A 168 -1.46 9.75 2.17
CA LEU A 168 -2.26 10.90 1.71
C LEU A 168 -2.91 11.67 2.88
N LYS A 169 -3.43 10.97 3.89
CA LYS A 169 -3.97 11.61 5.10
C LYS A 169 -2.90 12.42 5.81
N ASN A 170 -1.72 11.84 6.02
CA ASN A 170 -0.61 12.50 6.73
C ASN A 170 -0.07 13.71 5.93
N ALA A 171 0.06 13.58 4.62
CA ALA A 171 0.46 14.70 3.76
C ALA A 171 -0.50 15.88 3.82
N ARG A 172 -1.82 15.63 3.88
CA ARG A 172 -2.86 16.66 4.00
C ARG A 172 -2.88 17.33 5.37
N SER A 173 -2.54 16.61 6.44
CA SER A 173 -2.50 17.15 7.80
C SER A 173 -1.23 17.93 8.12
N GLY A 174 -0.28 18.04 7.18
CA GLY A 174 1.01 18.71 7.39
C GLY A 174 1.92 18.02 8.41
N LEU A 175 1.61 16.80 8.81
CA LEU A 175 2.38 16.05 9.78
C LEU A 175 3.53 15.32 9.08
N GLN A 176 4.77 15.71 9.39
CA GLN A 176 6.00 15.03 8.99
C GLN A 176 6.17 13.63 9.61
N SER A 177 5.23 13.18 10.42
CA SER A 177 5.32 11.96 11.23
C SER A 177 5.08 10.65 10.47
N GLY A 178 4.65 10.69 9.19
CA GLY A 178 4.31 9.48 8.43
C GLY A 178 5.49 8.52 8.15
N ILE A 179 6.73 8.98 8.20
CA ILE A 179 7.91 8.17 7.89
C ILE A 179 8.34 7.29 9.07
N GLY A 180 8.08 7.72 10.30
CA GLY A 180 8.42 6.96 11.51
C GLY A 180 7.57 5.71 11.70
N GLU A 181 6.30 5.77 11.32
CA GLU A 181 5.36 4.66 11.44
C GLU A 181 5.60 3.56 10.39
N LEU A 182 6.18 3.90 9.23
CA LEU A 182 6.62 2.92 8.24
C LEU A 182 7.71 1.98 8.76
N ARG A 183 8.43 2.36 9.83
CA ARG A 183 9.46 1.54 10.47
C ARG A 183 8.89 0.45 11.39
N GLY A 184 7.64 0.53 11.78
CA GLY A 184 7.04 -0.34 12.80
C GLY A 184 6.70 -1.76 12.36
N SER A 185 6.76 -2.08 11.07
CA SER A 185 6.30 -3.38 10.55
C SER A 185 7.43 -4.31 10.08
N LEU A 186 8.67 -4.01 10.44
CA LEU A 186 9.85 -4.80 10.03
C LEU A 186 10.23 -5.82 11.10
N GLY A 187 9.55 -6.95 11.19
CA GLY A 187 9.99 -8.05 12.03
C GLY A 187 8.99 -9.20 12.08
N PRO A 188 9.45 -10.44 12.28
CA PRO A 188 8.58 -11.61 12.45
C PRO A 188 7.99 -11.65 13.87
N ASP A 189 7.56 -10.50 14.40
CA ASP A 189 7.05 -10.35 15.76
C ASP A 189 5.54 -10.55 15.78
N GLY A 190 5.12 -11.77 15.93
CA GLY A 190 3.70 -12.10 16.08
C GLY A 190 3.52 -13.46 16.78
N PRO A 191 2.29 -13.80 17.21
CA PRO A 191 2.01 -15.10 17.80
C PRO A 191 2.43 -16.24 16.86
N ALA A 192 3.11 -17.26 17.42
CA ALA A 192 3.53 -18.44 16.64
C ALA A 192 2.33 -19.13 15.97
N ALA A 193 1.17 -19.10 16.61
CA ALA A 193 -0.09 -19.61 16.05
C ALA A 193 -0.45 -18.98 14.70
N ASN A 194 -0.06 -17.73 14.45
CA ASN A 194 -0.34 -17.07 13.17
C ASN A 194 0.46 -17.71 12.03
N GLN A 195 1.68 -18.19 12.28
CA GLN A 195 2.49 -18.88 11.28
C GLN A 195 1.81 -20.19 10.84
N GLU A 196 1.27 -20.95 11.79
CA GLU A 196 0.54 -22.18 11.48
C GLU A 196 -0.73 -21.88 10.67
N ARG A 197 -1.47 -20.83 11.04
CA ARG A 197 -2.72 -20.46 10.37
C ARG A 197 -2.54 -19.97 8.96
N ILE A 198 -1.42 -19.30 8.66
CA ILE A 198 -1.13 -18.86 7.29
C ILE A 198 -0.44 -19.92 6.45
N ALA A 199 0.05 -21.02 7.02
CA ALA A 199 0.89 -21.99 6.34
C ALA A 199 0.29 -22.49 5.02
N LYS A 200 -0.99 -22.83 5.00
CA LYS A 200 -1.69 -23.27 3.79
C LYS A 200 -1.90 -22.15 2.74
N PHE A 201 -1.79 -20.89 3.15
CA PHE A 201 -1.95 -19.72 2.30
C PHE A 201 -0.63 -19.07 1.91
N LYS A 202 0.50 -19.61 2.39
CA LYS A 202 1.84 -19.02 2.23
C LYS A 202 2.11 -18.60 0.80
N LYS A 203 1.92 -19.51 -0.16
CA LYS A 203 2.20 -19.25 -1.58
C LYS A 203 1.39 -18.07 -2.11
N VAL A 204 0.08 -18.04 -1.87
CA VAL A 204 -0.78 -16.98 -2.39
C VAL A 204 -0.52 -15.63 -1.70
N LEU A 205 -0.14 -15.63 -0.42
CA LEU A 205 0.28 -14.42 0.28
C LEU A 205 1.59 -13.87 -0.30
N GLU A 206 2.58 -14.74 -0.56
CA GLU A 206 3.83 -14.34 -1.22
C GLU A 206 3.58 -13.75 -2.61
N GLU A 207 2.71 -14.34 -3.41
CA GLU A 207 2.29 -13.81 -4.71
C GLU A 207 1.59 -12.46 -4.62
N ASN A 208 0.92 -12.17 -3.50
CA ASN A 208 0.20 -10.92 -3.28
C ASN A 208 0.99 -9.87 -2.48
N LEU A 209 2.29 -10.08 -2.26
CA LEU A 209 3.12 -9.18 -1.46
C LEU A 209 3.10 -7.73 -1.96
N ALA A 210 3.10 -7.54 -3.28
CA ALA A 210 2.99 -6.22 -3.89
C ALA A 210 1.67 -5.52 -3.51
N LEU A 211 0.54 -6.21 -3.66
CA LEU A 211 -0.77 -5.68 -3.27
C LEU A 211 -0.79 -5.29 -1.79
N ALA A 212 -0.35 -6.19 -0.93
CA ALA A 212 -0.33 -5.97 0.50
C ALA A 212 0.53 -4.76 0.90
N SER A 213 1.69 -4.60 0.26
CA SER A 213 2.59 -3.47 0.52
C SER A 213 1.95 -2.12 0.18
N PHE A 214 1.03 -2.07 -0.77
CA PHE A 214 0.29 -0.85 -1.14
C PHE A 214 -1.06 -0.69 -0.42
N GLY A 215 -1.33 -1.48 0.60
CA GLY A 215 -2.56 -1.34 1.39
C GLY A 215 -3.79 -2.05 0.78
N LEU A 216 -3.54 -2.92 -0.20
CA LEU A 216 -4.57 -3.66 -0.96
C LEU A 216 -4.70 -5.10 -0.50
#